data_5703b99e1a5f33cb58f844c1c206ee23
#
_entry.id   5703b99e1a5f33cb58f844c1c206ee23
#
_cell.length_a   1.000
_cell.length_b   1.000
_cell.length_c   1.000
_cell.angle_alpha   90.00
_cell.angle_beta   90.00
_cell.angle_gamma   90.00
#
_symmetry.space_group_name_H-M   'P 1'
#
loop_
_entity.id
_entity.type
_entity.pdbx_description
1 polymer ?
#
loop_
_entity_poly.entity_id
_entity_poly.type
_entity_poly.pdbx_seq_one_letter_code
_entity_poly.pdbx_strand_id
1 'polypeptide(L)'
;PQYPSKPVAIVESEKSALIASHFMPDFIWLATGGIHGCFREESIRVLKNRSVMLCPDLGAFEAWKAKIPMLSAVCSKVIISEHLELVATEEQRKKGLDIADFLLMTETPVMALQRMIKRNPCIGTLIERLQLELVGFYNAESKPMQ
;
A
#
# COMPACT_ATOMS: atom_id res chain seq x y z
N PRO A 1 11.55 16.75 -9.66
CA PRO A 1 11.18 15.40 -9.21
C PRO A 1 11.65 14.37 -10.24
N GLN A 2 12.15 13.22 -9.76
CA GLN A 2 12.66 12.15 -10.64
C GLN A 2 11.56 11.51 -11.50
N TYR A 3 10.31 11.51 -11.02
CA TYR A 3 9.15 10.94 -11.70
C TYR A 3 7.96 11.91 -11.65
N PRO A 4 7.95 12.98 -12.45
CA PRO A 4 6.94 14.04 -12.35
C PRO A 4 5.53 13.59 -12.75
N SER A 5 5.40 12.58 -13.62
CA SER A 5 4.12 12.06 -14.11
C SER A 5 3.51 10.95 -13.26
N LYS A 6 4.29 10.30 -12.37
CA LYS A 6 3.75 9.25 -11.50
C LYS A 6 2.78 9.84 -10.47
N PRO A 7 1.60 9.25 -10.26
CA PRO A 7 0.73 9.67 -9.17
C PRO A 7 1.38 9.39 -7.80
N VAL A 8 1.00 10.17 -6.83
CA VAL A 8 1.46 10.02 -5.44
C VAL A 8 0.36 9.36 -4.63
N ALA A 9 0.70 8.34 -3.87
CA ALA A 9 -0.19 7.73 -2.88
C ALA A 9 0.34 8.05 -1.47
N ILE A 10 -0.56 8.44 -0.57
CA ILE A 10 -0.22 8.84 0.80
C ILE A 10 -0.89 7.88 1.77
N VAL A 11 -0.09 7.36 2.70
CA VAL A 11 -0.49 6.48 3.81
C VAL A 11 -0.07 7.08 5.14
N GLU A 12 -0.51 6.50 6.24
CA GLU A 12 -0.19 7.00 7.57
C GLU A 12 1.24 6.66 7.99
N SER A 13 1.66 5.40 7.82
CA SER A 13 2.95 4.90 8.31
C SER A 13 3.97 4.63 7.20
N GLU A 14 5.26 4.76 7.54
CA GLU A 14 6.38 4.43 6.66
C GLU A 14 6.40 2.94 6.30
N LYS A 15 6.00 2.06 7.25
CA LYS A 15 5.82 0.62 7.01
C LYS A 15 4.85 0.40 5.85
N SER A 16 3.69 1.06 5.91
CA SER A 16 2.64 0.92 4.90
C SER A 16 3.08 1.48 3.55
N ALA A 17 3.80 2.61 3.53
CA ALA A 17 4.37 3.16 2.30
C ALA A 17 5.38 2.19 1.65
N LEU A 18 6.26 1.58 2.44
CA LEU A 18 7.26 0.64 1.94
C LEU A 18 6.61 -0.62 1.36
N ILE A 19 5.69 -1.24 2.11
CA ILE A 19 4.99 -2.45 1.66
C ILE A 19 4.16 -2.15 0.41
N ALA A 20 3.34 -1.10 0.44
CA ALA A 20 2.51 -0.73 -0.70
C ALA A 20 3.33 -0.38 -1.95
N SER A 21 4.51 0.22 -1.82
CA SER A 21 5.40 0.49 -2.95
C SER A 21 5.89 -0.78 -3.64
N HIS A 22 6.00 -1.88 -2.89
CA HIS A 22 6.36 -3.17 -3.43
C HIS A 22 5.22 -3.80 -4.25
N PHE A 23 3.98 -3.71 -3.77
CA PHE A 23 2.81 -4.27 -4.43
C PHE A 23 2.31 -3.40 -5.60
N MET A 24 2.35 -2.08 -5.43
CA MET A 24 1.83 -1.09 -6.38
C MET A 24 2.92 -0.10 -6.79
N PRO A 25 3.90 -0.52 -7.62
CA PRO A 25 5.06 0.30 -8.00
C PRO A 25 4.73 1.46 -8.94
N ASP A 26 3.50 1.55 -9.45
CA ASP A 26 3.06 2.62 -10.34
C ASP A 26 2.81 3.95 -9.61
N PHE A 27 2.80 3.92 -8.28
CA PHE A 27 2.68 5.08 -7.42
C PHE A 27 4.03 5.48 -6.80
N ILE A 28 4.14 6.75 -6.42
CA ILE A 28 5.14 7.21 -5.45
C ILE A 28 4.45 7.19 -4.09
N TRP A 29 4.92 6.36 -3.18
CA TRP A 29 4.34 6.22 -1.85
C TRP A 29 5.01 7.15 -0.87
N LEU A 30 4.21 7.90 -0.12
CA LEU A 30 4.64 8.79 0.96
C LEU A 30 3.89 8.44 2.24
N ALA A 31 4.58 8.62 3.37
CA ALA A 31 3.98 8.48 4.69
C ALA A 31 3.79 9.84 5.36
N THR A 32 2.72 9.99 6.15
CA THR A 32 2.48 11.20 6.94
C THR A 32 3.17 11.19 8.30
N GLY A 33 3.56 10.02 8.80
CA GLY A 33 4.13 9.84 10.13
C GLY A 33 3.08 9.93 11.25
N GLY A 34 1.83 9.62 10.94
CA GLY A 34 0.71 9.57 11.89
C GLY A 34 -0.54 10.29 11.41
N ILE A 35 -1.66 10.07 12.10
CA ILE A 35 -3.00 10.56 11.72
C ILE A 35 -3.08 12.09 11.59
N HIS A 36 -2.27 12.82 12.37
CA HIS A 36 -2.18 14.27 12.34
C HIS A 36 -0.95 14.80 11.61
N GLY A 37 -0.21 13.90 10.97
CA GLY A 37 1.13 14.10 10.44
C GLY A 37 1.29 15.26 9.44
N CYS A 38 2.02 15.02 8.36
CA CYS A 38 2.57 16.02 7.45
C CYS A 38 1.57 16.85 6.62
N PHE A 39 0.29 16.86 6.91
CA PHE A 39 -0.69 17.76 6.25
C PHE A 39 -0.57 19.20 6.73
N ARG A 40 0.67 19.73 6.75
CA ARG A 40 0.96 21.14 6.99
C ARG A 40 1.20 21.82 5.66
N GLU A 41 0.86 23.10 5.58
CA GLU A 41 1.01 23.89 4.34
C GLU A 41 2.41 23.79 3.74
N GLU A 42 3.44 23.81 4.56
CA GLU A 42 4.84 23.66 4.11
C GLU A 42 5.13 22.29 3.52
N SER A 43 4.62 21.23 4.17
CA SER A 43 4.88 19.83 3.75
C SER A 43 4.15 19.47 2.47
N ILE A 44 2.93 19.99 2.26
CA ILE A 44 2.15 19.65 1.06
C ILE A 44 2.66 20.35 -0.22
N ARG A 45 3.56 21.33 -0.12
CA ARG A 45 4.16 22.01 -1.29
C ARG A 45 4.86 21.05 -2.24
N VAL A 46 5.42 19.94 -1.75
CA VAL A 46 6.05 18.91 -2.58
C VAL A 46 5.07 18.21 -3.50
N LEU A 47 3.77 18.30 -3.21
CA LEU A 47 2.67 17.72 -3.99
C LEU A 47 2.14 18.66 -5.08
N LYS A 48 2.76 19.85 -5.25
CA LYS A 48 2.28 20.84 -6.21
C LYS A 48 2.15 20.25 -7.63
N ASN A 49 0.98 20.43 -8.20
CA ASN A 49 0.61 19.94 -9.53
C ASN A 49 0.67 18.40 -9.69
N ARG A 50 0.67 17.63 -8.58
CA ARG A 50 0.65 16.17 -8.61
C ARG A 50 -0.80 15.64 -8.52
N SER A 51 -1.02 14.47 -9.11
CA SER A 51 -2.21 13.66 -8.81
C SER A 51 -1.94 12.89 -7.52
N VAL A 52 -2.82 13.02 -6.55
CA VAL A 52 -2.66 12.46 -5.19
C VAL A 52 -3.82 11.54 -4.87
N MET A 53 -3.52 10.36 -4.34
CA MET A 53 -4.47 9.42 -3.76
C MET A 53 -4.19 9.30 -2.26
N LEU A 54 -5.20 9.53 -1.45
CA LEU A 54 -5.15 9.32 -0.01
C LEU A 54 -5.60 7.90 0.30
N CYS A 55 -4.81 7.17 1.08
CA CYS A 55 -5.12 5.82 1.53
C CYS A 55 -5.12 5.79 3.07
N PRO A 56 -6.19 6.30 3.71
CA PRO A 56 -6.28 6.31 5.16
C PRO A 56 -6.39 4.90 5.73
N ASP A 57 -5.90 4.72 6.94
CA ASP A 57 -6.15 3.53 7.73
C ASP A 57 -7.63 3.46 8.15
N LEU A 58 -8.12 2.26 8.49
CA LEU A 58 -9.49 2.10 8.97
C LEU A 58 -9.72 2.95 10.22
N GLY A 59 -10.79 3.76 10.17
CA GLY A 59 -11.13 4.73 11.22
C GLY A 59 -10.56 6.13 11.00
N ALA A 60 -9.63 6.34 10.07
CA ALA A 60 -9.08 7.65 9.76
C ALA A 60 -9.75 8.35 8.54
N PHE A 61 -10.70 7.68 7.87
CA PHE A 61 -11.28 8.13 6.61
C PHE A 61 -11.85 9.54 6.66
N GLU A 62 -12.74 9.85 7.61
CA GLU A 62 -13.36 11.17 7.72
C GLU A 62 -12.35 12.28 8.07
N ALA A 63 -11.38 11.97 8.93
CA ALA A 63 -10.31 12.89 9.27
C ALA A 63 -9.45 13.27 8.06
N TRP A 64 -9.18 12.30 7.19
CA TRP A 64 -8.41 12.52 5.97
C TRP A 64 -9.23 13.17 4.86
N LYS A 65 -10.52 12.82 4.75
CA LYS A 65 -11.47 13.45 3.84
C LYS A 65 -11.56 14.97 4.08
N ALA A 66 -11.54 15.38 5.33
CA ALA A 66 -11.52 16.79 5.71
C ALA A 66 -10.26 17.55 5.24
N LYS A 67 -9.18 16.86 4.84
CA LYS A 67 -7.95 17.47 4.30
C LYS A 67 -8.00 17.70 2.80
N ILE A 68 -8.97 17.12 2.07
CA ILE A 68 -9.08 17.23 0.62
C ILE A 68 -9.12 18.68 0.14
N PRO A 69 -9.89 19.61 0.72
CA PRO A 69 -9.92 21.01 0.24
C PRO A 69 -8.53 21.68 0.27
N MET A 70 -7.77 21.47 1.34
CA MET A 70 -6.43 22.02 1.49
C MET A 70 -5.46 21.42 0.44
N LEU A 71 -5.51 20.14 0.23
CA LEU A 71 -4.67 19.44 -0.78
C LEU A 71 -5.06 19.85 -2.19
N SER A 72 -6.34 20.03 -2.48
CA SER A 72 -6.84 20.43 -3.80
C SER A 72 -6.40 21.83 -4.21
N ALA A 73 -6.04 22.69 -3.26
CA ALA A 73 -5.48 24.00 -3.54
C ALA A 73 -4.04 23.94 -4.12
N VAL A 74 -3.35 22.81 -3.92
CA VAL A 74 -1.94 22.62 -4.30
C VAL A 74 -1.79 21.56 -5.39
N CYS A 75 -2.56 20.47 -5.30
CA CYS A 75 -2.47 19.31 -6.18
C CYS A 75 -3.31 19.51 -7.45
N SER A 76 -2.95 18.83 -8.56
CA SER A 76 -3.75 18.82 -9.78
C SER A 76 -5.02 17.99 -9.65
N LYS A 77 -4.97 16.94 -8.82
CA LYS A 77 -6.11 16.06 -8.53
C LYS A 77 -5.89 15.43 -7.17
N VAL A 78 -6.96 15.34 -6.37
CA VAL A 78 -6.96 14.61 -5.09
C VAL A 78 -8.13 13.65 -5.08
N ILE A 79 -7.86 12.40 -4.76
CA ILE A 79 -8.86 11.36 -4.51
C ILE A 79 -8.58 10.71 -3.16
N ILE A 80 -9.60 10.16 -2.52
CA ILE A 80 -9.46 9.33 -1.33
C ILE A 80 -9.92 7.92 -1.65
N SER A 81 -9.16 6.93 -1.25
CA SER A 81 -9.50 5.53 -1.43
C SER A 81 -10.54 5.11 -0.39
N GLU A 82 -11.68 4.62 -0.85
CA GLU A 82 -12.73 4.02 -0.01
C GLU A 82 -12.56 2.50 0.10
N HIS A 83 -11.52 1.95 -0.51
CA HIS A 83 -11.37 0.50 -0.65
C HIS A 83 -11.41 -0.22 0.70
N LEU A 84 -10.62 0.21 1.68
CA LEU A 84 -10.60 -0.41 3.00
C LEU A 84 -11.97 -0.32 3.70
N GLU A 85 -12.63 0.82 3.57
CA GLU A 85 -13.97 1.01 4.14
C GLU A 85 -15.02 0.08 3.53
N LEU A 86 -14.91 -0.24 2.25
CA LEU A 86 -15.86 -1.09 1.54
C LEU A 86 -15.65 -2.58 1.82
N VAL A 87 -14.40 -3.04 1.99
CA VAL A 87 -14.07 -4.47 2.05
C VAL A 87 -13.80 -4.99 3.46
N ALA A 88 -13.55 -4.11 4.43
CA ALA A 88 -13.18 -4.51 5.78
C ALA A 88 -14.33 -5.14 6.55
N THR A 89 -14.03 -6.22 7.25
CA THR A 89 -14.92 -6.83 8.24
C THR A 89 -14.95 -5.99 9.51
N GLU A 90 -15.97 -6.18 10.36
CA GLU A 90 -16.07 -5.51 11.66
C GLU A 90 -14.86 -5.77 12.58
N GLU A 91 -14.30 -6.97 12.50
CA GLU A 91 -13.11 -7.32 13.28
C GLU A 91 -11.87 -6.56 12.80
N GLN A 92 -11.71 -6.42 11.48
CA GLN A 92 -10.64 -5.65 10.87
C GLN A 92 -10.76 -4.16 11.17
N ARG A 93 -11.99 -3.62 11.20
CA ARG A 93 -12.25 -2.24 11.60
C ARG A 93 -11.85 -1.98 13.05
N LYS A 94 -12.18 -2.90 13.96
CA LYS A 94 -11.78 -2.79 15.38
C LYS A 94 -10.26 -2.80 15.58
N LYS A 95 -9.53 -3.52 14.71
CA LYS A 95 -8.07 -3.58 14.73
C LYS A 95 -7.39 -2.39 14.06
N GLY A 96 -8.14 -1.56 13.31
CA GLY A 96 -7.60 -0.40 12.61
C GLY A 96 -6.57 -0.80 11.53
N LEU A 97 -6.89 -1.83 10.73
CA LEU A 97 -5.97 -2.33 9.71
C LEU A 97 -5.68 -1.27 8.64
N ASP A 98 -4.45 -1.28 8.15
CA ASP A 98 -3.98 -0.41 7.07
C ASP A 98 -3.94 -1.14 5.70
N ILE A 99 -3.61 -0.41 4.65
CA ILE A 99 -3.53 -0.98 3.30
C ILE A 99 -2.43 -2.06 3.19
N ALA A 100 -1.35 -1.96 3.95
CA ALA A 100 -0.28 -2.95 3.92
C ALA A 100 -0.76 -4.29 4.51
N ASP A 101 -1.51 -4.25 5.59
CA ASP A 101 -2.10 -5.44 6.18
C ASP A 101 -3.02 -6.16 5.19
N PHE A 102 -3.87 -5.40 4.47
CA PHE A 102 -4.72 -5.96 3.42
C PHE A 102 -3.93 -6.58 2.27
N LEU A 103 -2.91 -5.89 1.78
CA LEU A 103 -2.07 -6.41 0.71
C LEU A 103 -1.36 -7.70 1.10
N LEU A 104 -0.87 -7.78 2.34
CA LEU A 104 -0.22 -8.98 2.86
C LEU A 104 -1.19 -10.13 3.08
N MET A 105 -2.41 -9.86 3.54
CA MET A 105 -3.45 -10.88 3.75
C MET A 105 -3.98 -11.46 2.44
N THR A 106 -4.03 -10.67 1.38
CA THR A 106 -4.59 -11.09 0.08
C THR A 106 -3.58 -11.77 -0.82
N GLU A 107 -2.28 -11.62 -0.57
CA GLU A 107 -1.25 -12.24 -1.40
C GLU A 107 -1.01 -13.71 -1.02
N THR A 108 -1.31 -14.62 -1.94
CA THR A 108 -0.91 -16.02 -1.79
C THR A 108 0.58 -16.20 -2.11
N PRO A 109 1.25 -17.25 -1.57
CA PRO A 109 2.64 -17.57 -1.93
C PRO A 109 2.88 -17.71 -3.43
N VAL A 110 1.91 -18.26 -4.16
CA VAL A 110 1.95 -18.38 -5.64
C VAL A 110 1.95 -17.01 -6.30
N MET A 111 1.08 -16.09 -5.85
CA MET A 111 1.03 -14.72 -6.37
C MET A 111 2.32 -13.96 -6.08
N ALA A 112 2.88 -14.12 -4.87
CA ALA A 112 4.17 -13.54 -4.50
C ALA A 112 5.28 -14.02 -5.44
N LEU A 113 5.35 -15.34 -5.68
CA LEU A 113 6.33 -15.93 -6.60
C LEU A 113 6.16 -15.41 -8.03
N GLN A 114 4.95 -15.37 -8.56
CA GLN A 114 4.68 -14.84 -9.90
C GLN A 114 5.11 -13.37 -10.04
N ARG A 115 4.86 -12.56 -9.02
CA ARG A 115 5.31 -11.17 -8.98
C ARG A 115 6.83 -11.06 -8.97
N MET A 116 7.52 -11.92 -8.21
CA MET A 116 8.98 -11.97 -8.18
C MET A 116 9.56 -12.35 -9.56
N ILE A 117 8.99 -13.36 -10.21
CA ILE A 117 9.41 -13.79 -11.57
C ILE A 117 9.19 -12.65 -12.58
N LYS A 118 8.05 -11.95 -12.51
CA LYS A 118 7.77 -10.81 -13.40
C LYS A 118 8.81 -9.68 -13.26
N ARG A 119 9.30 -9.44 -12.04
CA ARG A 119 10.35 -8.42 -11.78
C ARG A 119 11.75 -8.88 -12.14
N ASN A 120 12.02 -10.15 -11.97
CA ASN A 120 13.31 -10.77 -12.29
C ASN A 120 13.08 -12.13 -12.95
N PRO A 121 13.04 -12.18 -14.30
CA PRO A 121 12.81 -13.43 -15.06
C PRO A 121 13.82 -14.53 -14.77
N CYS A 122 15.04 -14.21 -14.31
CA CYS A 122 16.04 -15.21 -13.93
C CYS A 122 15.56 -16.13 -12.81
N ILE A 123 14.63 -15.67 -11.96
CA ILE A 123 14.03 -16.49 -10.90
C ILE A 123 13.23 -17.65 -11.53
N GLY A 124 12.44 -17.39 -12.57
CA GLY A 124 11.70 -18.43 -13.30
C GLY A 124 12.65 -19.46 -13.92
N THR A 125 13.72 -19.01 -14.59
CA THR A 125 14.73 -19.89 -15.16
C THR A 125 15.42 -20.76 -14.09
N LEU A 126 15.70 -20.22 -12.91
CA LEU A 126 16.28 -20.99 -11.81
C LEU A 126 15.31 -22.06 -11.30
N ILE A 127 14.03 -21.73 -11.13
CA ILE A 127 13.00 -22.68 -10.70
C ILE A 127 12.92 -23.85 -11.67
N GLU A 128 12.85 -23.56 -12.97
CA GLU A 128 12.79 -24.59 -14.01
C GLU A 128 14.05 -25.46 -14.03
N ARG A 129 15.24 -24.85 -14.03
CA ARG A 129 16.51 -25.58 -14.12
C ARG A 129 16.80 -26.44 -12.88
N LEU A 130 16.43 -25.97 -11.72
CA LEU A 130 16.67 -26.66 -10.45
C LEU A 130 15.47 -27.50 -10.00
N GLN A 131 14.38 -27.52 -10.78
CA GLN A 131 13.13 -28.22 -10.47
C GLN A 131 12.62 -27.90 -9.05
N LEU A 132 12.63 -26.59 -8.71
CA LEU A 132 12.20 -26.13 -7.39
C LEU A 132 10.68 -26.15 -7.29
N GLU A 133 10.17 -26.61 -6.15
CA GLU A 133 8.75 -26.60 -5.83
C GLU A 133 8.46 -25.56 -4.76
N LEU A 134 7.27 -24.95 -4.84
CA LEU A 134 6.79 -24.03 -3.80
C LEU A 134 6.30 -24.85 -2.62
N VAL A 135 7.05 -24.88 -1.53
CA VAL A 135 6.63 -25.49 -0.28
C VAL A 135 5.80 -24.48 0.52
N GLY A 136 4.67 -24.94 1.10
CA GLY A 136 3.80 -24.09 1.93
C GLY A 136 4.54 -23.50 3.13
N PHE A 137 4.22 -22.27 3.49
CA PHE A 137 4.71 -21.68 4.73
C PHE A 137 4.03 -22.36 5.91
N TYR A 138 4.81 -22.95 6.79
CA TYR A 138 4.31 -23.39 8.08
C TYR A 138 4.27 -22.17 9.01
N ASN A 139 3.06 -21.71 9.38
CA ASN A 139 2.94 -20.92 10.60
C ASN A 139 3.30 -21.84 11.76
N ALA A 140 4.18 -21.37 12.65
CA ALA A 140 4.64 -22.14 13.82
C ALA A 140 3.50 -22.62 14.75
N GLU A 141 2.27 -22.16 14.52
CA GLU A 141 1.07 -22.48 15.31
C GLU A 141 0.06 -23.40 14.58
N SER A 142 0.24 -23.69 13.31
CA SER A 142 -0.66 -24.60 12.58
C SER A 142 -0.04 -26.00 12.50
N LYS A 143 -0.62 -26.94 13.25
CA LYS A 143 -0.41 -28.38 13.01
C LYS A 143 -0.75 -28.69 11.55
N PRO A 144 -0.01 -29.62 10.89
CA PRO A 144 -0.32 -30.04 9.54
C PRO A 144 -1.75 -30.56 9.51
N MET A 145 -2.58 -30.00 8.62
CA MET A 145 -3.85 -30.64 8.26
C MET A 145 -3.50 -31.93 7.52
N GLN A 146 -3.96 -33.02 8.10
CA GLN A 146 -3.95 -34.36 7.49
C GLN A 146 -4.89 -34.41 6.28
#